data_dc7bf2e4acf7509bb13f1c0710540850
#
_entry.id   dc7bf2e4acf7509bb13f1c0710540850
#
_cell.length_a   1.000
_cell.length_b   1.000
_cell.length_c   1.000
_cell.angle_alpha   90.00
_cell.angle_beta   90.00
_cell.angle_gamma   90.00
#
_symmetry.space_group_name_H-M   'P 1'
#
loop_
_entity.id
_entity.type
_entity.pdbx_description
1 polymer ?
#
loop_
_entity_poly.entity_id
_entity_poly.type
_entity_poly.pdbx_seq_one_letter_code
_entity_poly.pdbx_strand_id
1 'polypeptide(L)'
;MKDPEMRLIVVGVIQNIEGKILICKMPRDRGVFPGQWGLPGGGIEEGETAEMALHRELQEEVGLEVKQVQPLFFTDGLYQKLFPDGSQREIYMLFLLFSCQAASQEVRLNSEFEDYRWVKPEAVKDFDLNVETIKTFTRLGLLA
;
A
#
# COMPACT_ATOMS: atom_id res chain seq x y z
N MET A 1 -2.52 -21.66 22.42
CA MET A 1 -2.95 -21.13 21.13
C MET A 1 -2.67 -19.63 21.08
N LYS A 2 -1.96 -19.18 20.07
CA LYS A 2 -1.69 -17.75 19.93
C LYS A 2 -2.81 -17.10 19.14
N ASP A 3 -3.19 -15.89 19.54
CA ASP A 3 -4.08 -15.06 18.74
C ASP A 3 -3.39 -14.70 17.44
N PRO A 4 -4.15 -14.47 16.35
CA PRO A 4 -3.56 -13.96 15.10
C PRO A 4 -2.78 -12.69 15.37
N GLU A 5 -1.67 -12.53 14.69
CA GLU A 5 -0.93 -11.28 14.72
C GLU A 5 -1.83 -10.17 14.18
N MET A 6 -1.78 -9.00 14.81
CA MET A 6 -2.52 -7.82 14.36
C MET A 6 -1.54 -6.75 13.89
N ARG A 7 -1.81 -6.15 12.72
CA ARG A 7 -0.98 -5.07 12.20
C ARG A 7 -1.82 -3.87 11.80
N LEU A 8 -1.35 -2.70 12.24
CA LEU A 8 -1.88 -1.42 11.79
C LEU A 8 -1.01 -0.91 10.65
N ILE A 9 -1.59 -0.78 9.47
CA ILE A 9 -0.87 -0.42 8.25
C ILE A 9 -1.39 0.93 7.74
N VAL A 10 -0.48 1.84 7.46
CA VAL A 10 -0.80 3.08 6.76
C VAL A 10 -0.53 2.90 5.27
N VAL A 11 -1.41 3.42 4.42
CA VAL A 11 -1.33 3.23 2.98
C VAL A 11 -1.59 4.56 2.28
N GLY A 12 -0.80 4.88 1.25
CA GLY A 12 -0.95 6.11 0.49
C GLY A 12 -1.55 5.89 -0.88
N VAL A 13 -2.64 6.60 -1.15
CA VAL A 13 -3.12 6.80 -2.51
C VAL A 13 -2.42 8.06 -3.01
N ILE A 14 -1.33 7.87 -3.74
CA ILE A 14 -0.40 8.93 -4.12
C ILE A 14 -0.68 9.35 -5.56
N GLN A 15 -0.97 10.63 -5.76
CA GLN A 15 -1.09 11.19 -7.11
C GLN A 15 0.10 12.08 -7.43
N ASN A 16 0.53 12.04 -8.69
CA ASN A 16 1.53 12.98 -9.19
C ASN A 16 0.84 14.22 -9.78
N ILE A 17 1.64 15.15 -10.31
CA ILE A 17 1.13 16.40 -10.87
C ILE A 17 0.20 16.18 -12.06
N GLU A 18 0.30 15.03 -12.74
CA GLU A 18 -0.57 14.67 -13.87
C GLU A 18 -1.83 13.92 -13.41
N GLY A 19 -2.03 13.74 -12.10
CA GLY A 19 -3.18 13.02 -11.57
C GLY A 19 -3.07 11.51 -11.67
N LYS A 20 -1.90 10.98 -12.04
CA LYS A 20 -1.68 9.53 -12.09
C LYS A 20 -1.44 9.00 -10.69
N ILE A 21 -1.87 7.77 -10.46
CA ILE A 21 -1.78 7.09 -9.16
C ILE A 21 -0.60 6.12 -9.19
N LEU A 22 0.17 6.10 -8.11
CA LEU A 22 1.28 5.16 -7.96
C LEU A 22 0.75 3.81 -7.48
N ILE A 23 1.04 2.76 -8.26
CA ILE A 23 0.83 1.38 -7.82
C ILE A 23 2.17 0.64 -7.85
N CYS A 24 2.29 -0.34 -6.95
CA CYS A 24 3.54 -1.08 -6.76
C CYS A 24 3.26 -2.58 -6.76
N LYS A 25 4.19 -3.35 -7.32
CA LYS A 25 4.05 -4.80 -7.44
C LYS A 25 4.83 -5.51 -6.35
N MET A 26 4.15 -6.40 -5.62
CA MET A 26 4.76 -7.21 -4.59
C MET A 26 5.60 -8.34 -5.20
N PRO A 27 6.73 -8.71 -4.57
CA PRO A 27 7.46 -9.91 -4.97
C PRO A 27 6.59 -11.16 -4.84
N ARG A 28 6.90 -12.20 -5.62
CA ARG A 28 6.10 -13.43 -5.65
C ARG A 28 6.39 -14.38 -4.49
N ASP A 29 7.51 -14.20 -3.81
CA ASP A 29 7.99 -15.15 -2.80
C ASP A 29 7.64 -14.76 -1.37
N ARG A 30 6.99 -13.62 -1.16
CA ARG A 30 6.70 -13.14 0.20
C ARG A 30 5.56 -12.12 0.21
N GLY A 31 5.07 -11.87 1.43
CA GLY A 31 4.06 -10.85 1.70
C GLY A 31 2.66 -11.43 1.76
N VAL A 32 1.70 -10.53 1.93
CA VAL A 32 0.29 -10.89 2.05
C VAL A 32 -0.37 -11.05 0.68
N PHE A 33 0.12 -10.34 -0.34
CA PHE A 33 -0.43 -10.35 -1.69
C PHE A 33 0.69 -10.62 -2.72
N PRO A 34 1.34 -11.82 -2.66
CA PRO A 34 2.49 -12.09 -3.53
C PRO A 34 2.16 -11.91 -5.01
N GLY A 35 3.03 -11.21 -5.73
CA GLY A 35 2.92 -11.03 -7.18
C GLY A 35 1.85 -10.08 -7.66
N GLN A 36 1.06 -9.49 -6.76
CA GLN A 36 -0.03 -8.59 -7.13
C GLN A 36 0.39 -7.12 -6.98
N TRP A 37 -0.37 -6.27 -7.67
CA TRP A 37 -0.21 -4.82 -7.59
C TRP A 37 -1.04 -4.25 -6.44
N GLY A 38 -0.51 -3.25 -5.78
CA GLY A 38 -1.19 -2.57 -4.69
C GLY A 38 -0.63 -1.18 -4.44
N LEU A 39 -0.98 -0.63 -3.30
CA LEU A 39 -0.57 0.71 -2.88
C LEU A 39 0.57 0.62 -1.88
N PRO A 40 1.52 1.58 -1.91
CA PRO A 40 2.62 1.57 -0.94
C PRO A 40 2.15 1.99 0.44
N GLY A 41 2.84 1.47 1.44
CA GLY A 41 2.58 1.74 2.85
C GLY A 41 3.18 0.68 3.72
N GLY A 42 3.00 0.79 5.02
CA GLY A 42 3.57 -0.18 5.96
C GLY A 42 3.10 0.05 7.38
N GLY A 43 3.70 -0.67 8.31
CA GLY A 43 3.27 -0.69 9.70
C GLY A 43 3.60 0.57 10.48
N ILE A 44 2.68 0.96 11.35
CA ILE A 44 2.92 2.02 12.33
C ILE A 44 3.85 1.46 13.41
N GLU A 45 4.90 2.21 13.73
CA GLU A 45 5.82 1.85 14.79
C GLU A 45 5.44 2.55 16.09
N GLU A 46 5.89 1.99 17.20
CA GLU A 46 5.66 2.58 18.51
C GLU A 46 6.20 4.01 18.55
N GLY A 47 5.40 4.92 19.08
CA GLY A 47 5.77 6.33 19.17
C GLY A 47 5.43 7.17 17.94
N GLU A 48 4.88 6.55 16.88
CA GLU A 48 4.48 7.28 15.68
C GLU A 48 2.98 7.52 15.64
N THR A 49 2.58 8.68 15.13
CA THR A 49 1.21 8.87 14.66
C THR A 49 1.06 8.19 13.29
N ALA A 50 -0.20 7.98 12.86
CA ALA A 50 -0.45 7.38 11.53
C ALA A 50 0.19 8.21 10.41
N GLU A 51 0.08 9.54 10.47
CA GLU A 51 0.66 10.41 9.44
C GLU A 51 2.19 10.36 9.44
N MET A 52 2.82 10.33 10.63
CA MET A 52 4.28 10.17 10.73
C MET A 52 4.73 8.85 10.10
N ALA A 53 4.01 7.77 10.39
CA ALA A 53 4.30 6.45 9.82
C ALA A 53 4.17 6.47 8.30
N LEU A 54 3.14 7.14 7.77
CA LEU A 54 2.93 7.25 6.34
C LEU A 54 4.13 7.91 5.66
N HIS A 55 4.57 9.06 6.16
CA HIS A 55 5.71 9.76 5.58
C HIS A 55 6.98 8.90 5.61
N ARG A 56 7.23 8.23 6.72
CA ARG A 56 8.40 7.34 6.86
C ARG A 56 8.34 6.17 5.89
N GLU A 57 7.19 5.47 5.86
CA GLU A 57 7.04 4.30 5.00
C GLU A 57 7.17 4.65 3.51
N LEU A 58 6.56 5.75 3.08
CA LEU A 58 6.64 6.17 1.68
C LEU A 58 8.07 6.58 1.32
N GLN A 59 8.79 7.21 2.23
CA GLN A 59 10.20 7.53 2.00
C GLN A 59 11.04 6.27 1.89
N GLU A 60 10.83 5.28 2.78
CA GLU A 60 11.60 4.03 2.79
C GLU A 60 11.30 3.16 1.57
N GLU A 61 10.02 2.98 1.23
CA GLU A 61 9.61 2.01 0.22
C GLU A 61 9.68 2.52 -1.21
N VAL A 62 9.36 3.80 -1.44
CA VAL A 62 9.27 4.37 -2.78
C VAL A 62 10.11 5.65 -2.96
N GLY A 63 10.76 6.13 -1.90
CA GLY A 63 11.64 7.28 -1.97
C GLY A 63 10.92 8.59 -2.23
N LEU A 64 9.65 8.70 -1.87
CA LEU A 64 8.85 9.89 -2.14
C LEU A 64 8.55 10.68 -0.88
N GLU A 65 8.71 12.00 -0.97
CA GLU A 65 8.08 12.94 -0.05
C GLU A 65 6.69 13.23 -0.58
N VAL A 66 5.74 13.33 0.34
CA VAL A 66 4.34 13.61 -0.01
C VAL A 66 3.84 14.83 0.75
N LYS A 67 2.84 15.48 0.18
CA LYS A 67 2.20 16.67 0.75
C LYS A 67 0.68 16.54 0.61
N GLN A 68 -0.05 17.48 1.22
CA GLN A 68 -1.52 17.52 1.18
C GLN A 68 -2.12 16.17 1.62
N VAL A 69 -1.60 15.64 2.73
CA VAL A 69 -2.04 14.37 3.28
C VAL A 69 -3.41 14.52 3.92
N GLN A 70 -4.37 13.69 3.49
CA GLN A 70 -5.73 13.68 4.01
C GLN A 70 -6.14 12.25 4.35
N PRO A 71 -6.68 12.00 5.55
CA PRO A 71 -7.23 10.67 5.85
C PRO A 71 -8.47 10.42 4.98
N LEU A 72 -8.58 9.19 4.49
CA LEU A 72 -9.73 8.76 3.68
C LEU A 72 -10.68 7.88 4.49
N PHE A 73 -10.29 6.64 4.72
CA PHE A 73 -11.11 5.61 5.39
C PHE A 73 -10.21 4.46 5.80
N PHE A 74 -10.78 3.47 6.45
CA PHE A 74 -10.05 2.23 6.72
C PHE A 74 -10.68 1.05 5.98
N THR A 75 -9.87 0.04 5.74
CA THR A 75 -10.33 -1.29 5.32
C THR A 75 -9.59 -2.32 6.17
N ASP A 76 -10.09 -3.57 6.22
CA ASP A 76 -9.44 -4.60 7.01
C ASP A 76 -9.69 -6.00 6.44
N GLY A 77 -8.95 -6.96 6.95
CA GLY A 77 -9.14 -8.34 6.59
C GLY A 77 -8.21 -9.27 7.33
N LEU A 78 -8.53 -10.57 7.26
CA LEU A 78 -7.68 -11.65 7.74
C LEU A 78 -6.97 -12.25 6.55
N TYR A 79 -5.65 -12.32 6.61
CA TYR A 79 -4.83 -12.78 5.49
C TYR A 79 -3.75 -13.75 5.92
N GLN A 80 -3.24 -14.52 4.97
CA GLN A 80 -2.07 -15.38 5.17
C GLN A 80 -0.85 -14.65 4.63
N LYS A 81 0.13 -14.40 5.49
CA LYS A 81 1.40 -13.81 5.07
C LYS A 81 2.37 -14.93 4.68
N LEU A 82 2.86 -14.87 3.46
CA LEU A 82 3.86 -15.80 2.93
C LEU A 82 5.26 -15.32 3.28
N PHE A 83 6.11 -16.25 3.76
CA PHE A 83 7.51 -15.99 4.03
C PHE A 83 8.38 -16.67 2.96
N PRO A 84 9.63 -16.18 2.74
CA PRO A 84 10.50 -16.75 1.70
C PRO A 84 10.80 -18.25 1.85
N ASP A 85 10.70 -18.80 3.07
CA ASP A 85 10.88 -20.24 3.32
C ASP A 85 9.65 -21.07 2.97
N GLY A 86 8.58 -20.45 2.48
CA GLY A 86 7.32 -21.10 2.14
C GLY A 86 6.31 -21.22 3.27
N SER A 87 6.70 -20.87 4.49
CA SER A 87 5.76 -20.86 5.62
C SER A 87 4.75 -19.73 5.50
N GLN A 88 3.60 -19.90 6.17
CA GLN A 88 2.53 -18.89 6.19
C GLN A 88 2.07 -18.66 7.61
N ARG A 89 1.60 -17.44 7.88
CA ARG A 89 1.04 -17.06 9.18
C ARG A 89 -0.21 -16.21 8.96
N GLU A 90 -1.26 -16.48 9.73
CA GLU A 90 -2.47 -15.67 9.67
C GLU A 90 -2.23 -14.32 10.36
N ILE A 91 -2.69 -13.24 9.72
CA ILE A 91 -2.54 -11.88 10.21
C ILE A 91 -3.86 -11.15 10.02
N TYR A 92 -4.32 -10.46 11.08
CA TYR A 92 -5.37 -9.45 10.96
C TYR A 92 -4.71 -8.13 10.58
N MET A 93 -5.16 -7.52 9.49
CA MET A 93 -4.59 -6.26 9.02
C MET A 93 -5.67 -5.19 8.97
N LEU A 94 -5.39 -4.06 9.61
CA LEU A 94 -6.22 -2.85 9.54
C LEU A 94 -5.46 -1.81 8.74
N PHE A 95 -6.03 -1.40 7.61
CA PHE A 95 -5.40 -0.45 6.70
C PHE A 95 -6.03 0.92 6.85
N LEU A 96 -5.21 1.92 7.15
CA LEU A 96 -5.61 3.31 7.24
C LEU A 96 -5.18 4.00 5.94
N LEU A 97 -6.16 4.41 5.12
CA LEU A 97 -5.91 4.96 3.79
C LEU A 97 -5.84 6.48 3.84
N PHE A 98 -4.82 7.02 3.17
CA PHE A 98 -4.61 8.46 3.04
C PHE A 98 -4.49 8.82 1.57
N SER A 99 -5.04 9.97 1.17
CA SER A 99 -4.70 10.56 -0.11
C SER A 99 -3.56 11.56 0.08
N CYS A 100 -2.69 11.65 -0.90
CA CYS A 100 -1.58 12.61 -0.85
C CYS A 100 -1.04 12.88 -2.25
N GLN A 101 -0.22 13.94 -2.34
CA GLN A 101 0.42 14.36 -3.57
C GLN A 101 1.91 14.09 -3.48
N ALA A 102 2.49 13.51 -4.51
CA ALA A 102 3.92 13.33 -4.61
C ALA A 102 4.60 14.68 -4.88
N ALA A 103 5.68 14.95 -4.14
CA ALA A 103 6.50 16.14 -4.39
C ALA A 103 7.35 15.98 -5.66
N SER A 104 7.59 14.73 -6.09
CA SER A 104 8.32 14.41 -7.32
C SER A 104 7.77 13.11 -7.90
N GLN A 105 8.10 12.81 -9.17
CA GLN A 105 7.70 11.56 -9.81
C GLN A 105 8.82 10.52 -9.79
N GLU A 106 9.94 10.83 -9.17
CA GLU A 106 11.11 9.97 -9.16
C GLU A 106 11.01 8.93 -8.05
N VAL A 107 10.61 7.71 -8.43
CA VAL A 107 10.42 6.61 -7.49
C VAL A 107 11.72 5.82 -7.36
N ARG A 108 12.10 5.51 -6.11
CA ARG A 108 13.21 4.60 -5.81
C ARG A 108 12.69 3.51 -4.89
N LEU A 109 12.54 2.32 -5.44
CA LEU A 109 12.02 1.17 -4.69
C LEU A 109 13.09 0.59 -3.77
N ASN A 110 12.66 0.15 -2.59
CA ASN A 110 13.46 -0.76 -1.76
C ASN A 110 13.05 -2.21 -2.08
N SER A 111 13.41 -3.17 -1.21
CA SER A 111 13.14 -4.59 -1.45
C SER A 111 11.68 -5.00 -1.24
N GLU A 112 10.81 -4.10 -0.77
CA GLU A 112 9.40 -4.42 -0.55
C GLU A 112 8.63 -4.60 -1.85
N PHE A 113 9.04 -3.93 -2.92
CA PHE A 113 8.37 -4.00 -4.20
C PHE A 113 9.36 -4.33 -5.32
N GLU A 114 8.91 -5.05 -6.33
CA GLU A 114 9.74 -5.39 -7.48
C GLU A 114 9.52 -4.48 -8.69
N ASP A 115 8.42 -3.71 -8.72
CA ASP A 115 8.08 -2.83 -9.83
C ASP A 115 7.11 -1.74 -9.37
N TYR A 116 6.99 -0.69 -10.18
CA TYR A 116 6.01 0.37 -9.95
C TYR A 116 5.50 0.93 -11.27
N ARG A 117 4.33 1.56 -11.21
CA ARG A 117 3.76 2.29 -12.35
C ARG A 117 3.01 3.52 -11.84
N TRP A 118 3.15 4.60 -12.56
CA TRP A 118 2.24 5.74 -12.48
C TRP A 118 1.12 5.50 -13.47
N VAL A 119 -0.13 5.36 -12.99
CA VAL A 119 -1.25 4.89 -13.79
C VAL A 119 -2.36 5.93 -13.78
N LYS A 120 -2.94 6.18 -14.95
CA LYS A 120 -4.15 7.02 -15.02
C LYS A 120 -5.26 6.34 -14.23
N PRO A 121 -6.11 7.12 -13.50
CA PRO A 121 -7.19 6.51 -12.71
C PRO A 121 -8.06 5.53 -13.49
N GLU A 122 -8.39 5.84 -14.73
CA GLU A 122 -9.23 4.99 -15.58
C GLU A 122 -8.53 3.69 -16.04
N ALA A 123 -7.23 3.60 -15.87
CA ALA A 123 -6.45 2.43 -16.29
C ALA A 123 -6.07 1.48 -15.14
N VAL A 124 -6.41 1.80 -13.88
CA VAL A 124 -6.07 0.93 -12.75
C VAL A 124 -6.73 -0.45 -12.89
N LYS A 125 -7.88 -0.53 -13.55
CA LYS A 125 -8.63 -1.78 -13.78
C LYS A 125 -7.85 -2.79 -14.63
N ASP A 126 -6.80 -2.37 -15.34
CA ASP A 126 -6.04 -3.23 -16.24
C ASP A 126 -4.93 -4.00 -15.51
N PHE A 127 -4.78 -3.80 -14.21
CA PHE A 127 -3.75 -4.43 -13.39
C PHE A 127 -4.33 -5.51 -12.49
N ASP A 128 -3.50 -6.51 -12.16
CA ASP A 128 -3.86 -7.55 -11.18
C ASP A 128 -3.73 -6.98 -9.78
N LEU A 129 -4.76 -6.26 -9.35
CA LEU A 129 -4.77 -5.57 -8.06
C LEU A 129 -5.11 -6.53 -6.93
N ASN A 130 -4.46 -6.36 -5.78
CA ASN A 130 -4.83 -7.12 -4.59
C ASN A 130 -6.20 -6.69 -4.06
N VAL A 131 -6.82 -7.54 -3.24
CA VAL A 131 -8.21 -7.34 -2.79
C VAL A 131 -8.39 -6.05 -1.99
N GLU A 132 -7.41 -5.65 -1.19
CA GLU A 132 -7.53 -4.41 -0.40
C GLU A 132 -7.45 -3.18 -1.30
N THR A 133 -6.62 -3.22 -2.33
CA THR A 133 -6.54 -2.15 -3.32
C THR A 133 -7.83 -2.07 -4.14
N ILE A 134 -8.43 -3.22 -4.48
CA ILE A 134 -9.74 -3.26 -5.14
C ILE A 134 -10.80 -2.58 -4.26
N LYS A 135 -10.86 -2.91 -2.97
CA LYS A 135 -11.78 -2.27 -2.03
C LYS A 135 -11.60 -0.75 -2.02
N THR A 136 -10.35 -0.31 -1.93
CA THR A 136 -10.01 1.11 -1.88
C THR A 136 -10.43 1.84 -3.15
N PHE A 137 -10.05 1.30 -4.31
CA PHE A 137 -10.38 1.93 -5.59
C PHE A 137 -11.88 1.90 -5.89
N THR A 138 -12.57 0.86 -5.45
CA THR A 138 -14.04 0.79 -5.57
C THR A 138 -14.68 1.91 -4.76
N ARG A 139 -14.25 2.11 -3.53
CA ARG A 139 -14.79 3.17 -2.66
C ARG A 139 -14.44 4.56 -3.19
N LEU A 140 -13.33 4.71 -3.90
CA LEU A 140 -12.94 5.98 -4.52
C LEU A 140 -13.63 6.21 -5.87
N GLY A 141 -14.44 5.25 -6.34
CA GLY A 141 -15.14 5.38 -7.61
C GLY A 141 -14.27 5.10 -8.84
N LEU A 142 -13.10 4.49 -8.66
CA LEU A 142 -12.17 4.19 -9.76
C LEU A 142 -12.45 2.82 -10.38
N LEU A 143 -13.15 1.95 -9.67
CA LEU A 143 -13.60 0.63 -10.13
C LEU A 143 -15.10 0.52 -9.95
N ALA A 144 -15.74 -0.22 -10.87
CA ALA A 144 -17.19 -0.45 -10.82
C ALA A 144 -17.56 -1.42 -9.69
#